data_bd655475f84c46e053083405388e996e
#
_entry.id   bd655475f84c46e053083405388e996e
#
_cell.length_a   1.000
_cell.length_b   1.000
_cell.length_c   1.000
_cell.angle_alpha   90.00
_cell.angle_beta   90.00
_cell.angle_gamma   90.00
#
_symmetry.space_group_name_H-M   'P 1'
#
loop_
_entity.id
_entity.type
_entity.pdbx_description
1 polymer ?
#
loop_
_entity_poly.entity_id
_entity_poly.type
_entity_poly.pdbx_seq_one_letter_code
_entity_poly.pdbx_strand_id
1 'polypeptide(L)'
;MSRVISSRWMPLERTLSERIIITKAPLKEGWGQEFFLAAAFDEKRMTQIQAEAVSKSSILGNIYIAKVENIAQNIQAAFVNIAKGVSCFLPLEEAKNAVFTKKNGKKDLCIGDELLVEVTREKQKNKPASVSANLNFSGKYLILTTGNHLLGISKKLHATERERLQALLKDQITDTFGIVVRTAAKDASDEEILRELEMLTKQCHACLQGAMHRTAFTRLRETPPFYLQFLKNRNLTEVQKITTDIPSVHEVLLQHLQDTKEAKKLHLYTDTQVSLFALYSLTHELERALHRQVWLPSGAYLVIDPTEALTVIDVNSGKNIKKKAREELVFSVNVEAAHEIARQLILRNISGICIIDFIDMKEKEHREELMHILRMDLKKDKVPATLVDITRLGLVELTRKKVQKSLKEQLQGDVYDEK
;
A
#
# COMPACT_ATOMS: atom_id res chain seq x y z
N MET A 1 17.38 34.44 -27.59
CA MET A 1 18.54 33.96 -26.80
C MET A 1 17.99 32.94 -25.78
N SER A 2 17.86 31.72 -26.22
CA SER A 2 17.48 30.57 -25.41
C SER A 2 18.74 30.02 -24.74
N ARG A 3 18.90 30.23 -23.47
CA ARG A 3 19.94 29.57 -22.64
C ARG A 3 19.29 28.72 -21.57
N VAL A 4 19.24 27.43 -21.88
CA VAL A 4 19.80 26.34 -21.05
C VAL A 4 19.75 26.59 -19.54
N ILE A 5 18.62 26.29 -18.92
CA ILE A 5 18.49 26.02 -17.48
C ILE A 5 17.99 24.57 -17.35
N SER A 6 18.71 23.61 -17.94
CA SER A 6 18.22 22.21 -17.94
C SER A 6 19.17 21.18 -17.28
N SER A 7 20.23 21.63 -16.56
CA SER A 7 21.22 20.63 -16.09
C SER A 7 21.51 20.59 -14.59
N ARG A 8 20.79 21.35 -13.75
CA ARG A 8 21.14 21.44 -12.32
C ARG A 8 20.21 20.68 -11.37
N TRP A 9 19.07 20.21 -11.88
CA TRP A 9 18.03 19.55 -11.07
C TRP A 9 17.55 18.23 -11.66
N MET A 10 18.32 17.62 -12.56
CA MET A 10 18.08 16.23 -12.91
C MET A 10 18.22 15.41 -11.61
N PRO A 11 17.22 14.59 -11.25
CA PRO A 11 17.44 13.56 -10.25
C PRO A 11 18.63 12.75 -10.76
N LEU A 12 19.72 12.72 -10.02
CA LEU A 12 20.73 11.69 -10.18
C LEU A 12 19.98 10.37 -10.25
N GLU A 13 20.04 9.68 -11.38
CA GLU A 13 19.73 8.26 -11.47
C GLU A 13 20.75 7.51 -10.60
N ARG A 14 20.61 7.69 -9.30
CA ARG A 14 21.26 6.82 -8.34
C ARG A 14 20.50 5.51 -8.43
N THR A 15 21.17 4.47 -8.86
CA THR A 15 20.82 3.09 -8.56
C THR A 15 20.82 2.96 -7.03
N LEU A 16 19.70 3.34 -6.44
CA LEU A 16 19.51 3.33 -4.98
C LEU A 16 19.44 1.86 -4.57
N SER A 17 20.47 1.39 -3.89
CA SER A 17 20.50 0.04 -3.33
C SER A 17 19.66 0.00 -2.06
N GLU A 18 18.39 -0.34 -2.21
CA GLU A 18 17.45 -0.47 -1.10
C GLU A 18 17.87 -1.62 -0.18
N ARG A 19 17.86 -1.40 1.14
CA ARG A 19 18.04 -2.43 2.17
C ARG A 19 16.74 -2.63 2.90
N ILE A 20 16.36 -3.88 3.12
CA ILE A 20 15.13 -4.25 3.81
C ILE A 20 15.48 -4.93 5.12
N ILE A 21 14.83 -4.47 6.19
CA ILE A 21 14.98 -4.98 7.54
C ILE A 21 13.63 -5.49 8.01
N ILE A 22 13.61 -6.73 8.50
CA ILE A 22 12.42 -7.32 9.12
C ILE A 22 12.83 -7.78 10.51
N THR A 23 12.24 -7.18 11.53
CA THR A 23 12.62 -7.41 12.93
C THR A 23 11.42 -7.28 13.84
N LYS A 24 11.60 -7.61 15.11
CA LYS A 24 10.59 -7.44 16.15
C LYS A 24 10.93 -6.20 16.98
N ALA A 25 9.98 -5.27 17.10
CA ALA A 25 10.14 -4.16 18.02
C ALA A 25 9.92 -4.63 19.45
N PRO A 26 10.82 -4.27 20.38
CA PRO A 26 10.60 -4.55 21.79
C PRO A 26 9.37 -3.79 22.29
N LEU A 27 8.74 -4.32 23.34
CA LEU A 27 7.67 -3.64 24.04
C LEU A 27 8.20 -2.28 24.55
N LYS A 28 7.59 -1.18 24.10
CA LYS A 28 7.92 0.18 24.52
C LYS A 28 6.73 0.77 25.25
N GLU A 29 7.00 1.57 26.28
CA GLU A 29 5.99 2.35 26.98
C GLU A 29 5.21 3.22 25.98
N GLY A 30 3.89 3.14 25.99
CA GLY A 30 3.00 3.81 25.05
C GLY A 30 2.64 3.04 23.78
N TRP A 31 3.25 1.87 23.50
CA TRP A 31 2.87 1.02 22.34
C TRP A 31 1.92 -0.12 22.74
N GLY A 32 1.83 -0.46 24.03
CA GLY A 32 0.89 -1.43 24.57
C GLY A 32 1.11 -2.90 24.18
N GLN A 33 1.89 -3.18 23.11
CA GLN A 33 2.17 -4.52 22.59
C GLN A 33 3.45 -4.57 21.76
N GLU A 34 3.93 -5.78 21.47
CA GLU A 34 5.05 -6.02 20.57
C GLU A 34 4.60 -5.98 19.11
N PHE A 35 5.50 -5.53 18.22
CA PHE A 35 5.26 -5.45 16.78
C PHE A 35 6.33 -6.16 15.98
N PHE A 36 5.91 -6.81 14.91
CA PHE A 36 6.79 -7.05 13.77
C PHE A 36 6.90 -5.79 12.94
N LEU A 37 8.10 -5.47 12.50
CA LEU A 37 8.40 -4.32 11.64
C LEU A 37 9.07 -4.79 10.36
N ALA A 38 8.62 -4.24 9.23
CA ALA A 38 9.33 -4.32 7.96
C ALA A 38 9.66 -2.89 7.52
N ALA A 39 10.94 -2.58 7.42
CA ALA A 39 11.45 -1.26 7.06
C ALA A 39 12.35 -1.33 5.83
N ALA A 40 12.22 -0.34 4.96
CA ALA A 40 13.08 -0.15 3.80
C ALA A 40 13.93 1.10 3.99
N PHE A 41 15.21 0.99 3.64
CA PHE A 41 16.19 2.05 3.74
C PHE A 41 16.83 2.28 2.39
N ASP A 42 16.94 3.54 2.03
CA ASP A 42 17.78 4.02 0.95
C ASP A 42 19.03 4.65 1.57
N GLU A 43 20.21 4.09 1.30
CA GLU A 43 21.47 4.43 1.96
C GLU A 43 21.32 4.50 3.50
N LYS A 44 20.99 5.68 4.04
CA LYS A 44 20.85 5.94 5.48
C LYS A 44 19.45 6.39 5.91
N ARG A 45 18.52 6.60 4.95
CA ARG A 45 17.19 7.11 5.26
C ARG A 45 16.14 6.01 5.17
N MET A 46 15.28 5.92 6.17
CA MET A 46 14.10 5.08 6.10
C MET A 46 13.10 5.66 5.10
N THR A 47 12.76 4.88 4.08
CA THR A 47 11.85 5.29 2.99
C THR A 47 10.44 4.77 3.19
N GLN A 48 10.32 3.60 3.82
CA GLN A 48 9.03 2.99 4.12
C GLN A 48 9.14 2.13 5.38
N ILE A 49 8.06 2.07 6.15
CA ILE A 49 7.93 1.16 7.27
C ILE A 49 6.48 0.66 7.35
N GLN A 50 6.33 -0.57 7.77
CA GLN A 50 5.05 -1.18 8.11
C GLN A 50 5.21 -1.94 9.43
N ALA A 51 4.22 -1.82 10.31
CA ALA A 51 4.15 -2.51 11.58
C ALA A 51 2.92 -3.41 11.62
N GLU A 52 3.06 -4.59 12.23
CA GLU A 52 1.96 -5.49 12.52
C GLU A 52 2.11 -6.04 13.94
N ALA A 53 1.06 -5.98 14.73
CA ALA A 53 1.08 -6.48 16.10
C ALA A 53 1.37 -7.99 16.14
N VAL A 54 2.27 -8.42 17.02
CA VAL A 54 2.61 -9.86 17.16
C VAL A 54 1.40 -10.68 17.59
N SER A 55 0.50 -10.09 18.39
CA SER A 55 -0.71 -10.75 18.92
C SER A 55 -1.87 -10.82 17.92
N LYS A 56 -1.81 -10.08 16.80
CA LYS A 56 -2.94 -9.93 15.88
C LYS A 56 -2.48 -9.81 14.44
N SER A 57 -2.64 -10.86 13.66
CA SER A 57 -2.40 -10.79 12.21
C SER A 57 -3.51 -10.02 11.50
N SER A 58 -3.13 -9.22 10.49
CA SER A 58 -4.08 -8.56 9.60
C SER A 58 -4.98 -9.57 8.89
N ILE A 59 -6.27 -9.27 8.81
CA ILE A 59 -7.24 -10.07 8.04
C ILE A 59 -7.42 -9.54 6.61
N LEU A 60 -6.74 -8.45 6.25
CA LEU A 60 -6.84 -7.84 4.93
C LEU A 60 -6.45 -8.83 3.82
N GLY A 61 -7.33 -9.00 2.83
CA GLY A 61 -7.13 -9.93 1.71
C GLY A 61 -7.44 -11.40 2.05
N ASN A 62 -7.80 -11.72 3.30
CA ASN A 62 -8.29 -13.05 3.63
C ASN A 62 -9.63 -13.31 2.96
N ILE A 63 -9.85 -14.57 2.53
CA ILE A 63 -11.11 -15.01 1.93
C ILE A 63 -11.86 -15.91 2.92
N TYR A 64 -13.15 -15.61 3.11
CA TYR A 64 -14.03 -16.32 4.02
C TYR A 64 -15.32 -16.76 3.31
N ILE A 65 -15.97 -17.78 3.84
CA ILE A 65 -17.38 -18.04 3.58
C ILE A 65 -18.17 -17.19 4.59
N ALA A 66 -18.77 -16.11 4.10
CA ALA A 66 -19.57 -15.21 4.92
C ALA A 66 -21.05 -15.54 4.83
N LYS A 67 -21.80 -15.22 5.89
CA LYS A 67 -23.26 -15.36 5.95
C LYS A 67 -23.92 -13.99 6.00
N VAL A 68 -24.91 -13.77 5.13
CA VAL A 68 -25.67 -12.52 5.10
C VAL A 68 -26.57 -12.43 6.36
N GLU A 69 -26.35 -11.39 7.14
CA GLU A 69 -27.12 -11.13 8.37
C GLU A 69 -28.23 -10.11 8.14
N ASN A 70 -27.94 -9.05 7.40
CA ASN A 70 -28.87 -7.96 7.12
C ASN A 70 -28.61 -7.31 5.78
N ILE A 71 -29.65 -6.71 5.17
CA ILE A 71 -29.57 -5.97 3.91
C ILE A 71 -30.18 -4.58 4.13
N ALA A 72 -29.36 -3.56 3.93
CA ALA A 72 -29.72 -2.16 4.09
C ALA A 72 -29.82 -1.47 2.70
N GLN A 73 -31.00 -1.53 2.11
CA GLN A 73 -31.26 -1.00 0.76
C GLN A 73 -31.03 0.52 0.66
N ASN A 74 -31.30 1.27 1.74
CA ASN A 74 -31.12 2.71 1.81
C ASN A 74 -29.67 3.17 1.62
N ILE A 75 -28.70 2.31 1.95
CA ILE A 75 -27.27 2.57 1.77
C ILE A 75 -26.64 1.63 0.71
N GLN A 76 -27.44 0.89 -0.03
CA GLN A 76 -27.02 -0.06 -1.06
C GLN A 76 -25.93 -1.04 -0.57
N ALA A 77 -26.13 -1.61 0.62
CA ALA A 77 -25.16 -2.52 1.25
C ALA A 77 -25.83 -3.68 1.98
N ALA A 78 -25.07 -4.74 2.18
CA ALA A 78 -25.39 -5.83 3.10
C ALA A 78 -24.38 -5.87 4.24
N PHE A 79 -24.83 -6.39 5.39
CA PHE A 79 -23.95 -6.76 6.49
C PHE A 79 -23.81 -8.28 6.49
N VAL A 80 -22.55 -8.74 6.41
CA VAL A 80 -22.23 -10.16 6.33
C VAL A 80 -21.26 -10.53 7.45
N ASN A 81 -21.48 -11.66 8.09
CA ASN A 81 -20.61 -12.16 9.14
C ASN A 81 -19.56 -13.09 8.56
N ILE A 82 -18.28 -12.84 8.85
CA ILE A 82 -17.13 -13.70 8.48
C ILE A 82 -16.73 -14.64 9.63
N ALA A 83 -17.17 -14.34 10.86
CA ALA A 83 -17.07 -15.15 12.06
C ALA A 83 -18.24 -14.80 12.98
N LYS A 84 -18.49 -15.59 14.04
CA LYS A 84 -19.53 -15.27 15.02
C LYS A 84 -19.27 -13.89 15.64
N GLY A 85 -20.22 -12.96 15.48
CA GLY A 85 -20.12 -11.60 16.01
C GLY A 85 -19.16 -10.66 15.25
N VAL A 86 -18.59 -11.09 14.12
CA VAL A 86 -17.72 -10.26 13.28
C VAL A 86 -18.45 -9.86 12.01
N SER A 87 -19.18 -8.74 12.08
CA SER A 87 -19.96 -8.19 10.98
C SER A 87 -19.10 -7.29 10.08
N CYS A 88 -19.24 -7.46 8.77
CA CYS A 88 -18.54 -6.73 7.73
C CYS A 88 -19.53 -6.06 6.79
N PHE A 89 -19.11 -4.93 6.21
CA PHE A 89 -19.85 -4.16 5.21
C PHE A 89 -19.56 -4.67 3.80
N LEU A 90 -20.60 -5.08 3.08
CA LEU A 90 -20.54 -5.54 1.69
C LEU A 90 -21.39 -4.59 0.82
N PRO A 91 -20.81 -3.77 -0.08
CA PRO A 91 -21.58 -3.03 -1.07
C PRO A 91 -22.36 -4.00 -1.98
N LEU A 92 -23.63 -3.71 -2.26
CA LEU A 92 -24.45 -4.59 -3.12
C LEU A 92 -23.91 -4.69 -4.54
N GLU A 93 -23.28 -3.66 -5.07
CA GLU A 93 -22.62 -3.68 -6.37
C GLU A 93 -21.47 -4.70 -6.43
N GLU A 94 -20.76 -4.91 -5.32
CA GLU A 94 -19.68 -5.88 -5.20
C GLU A 94 -20.17 -7.31 -5.05
N ALA A 95 -21.47 -7.52 -4.83
CA ALA A 95 -22.10 -8.83 -4.68
C ALA A 95 -22.69 -9.39 -5.99
N LYS A 96 -22.67 -8.64 -7.10
CA LYS A 96 -23.30 -9.03 -8.36
C LYS A 96 -22.79 -10.35 -8.95
N ASN A 97 -21.48 -10.58 -8.82
CA ASN A 97 -20.80 -11.77 -9.33
C ASN A 97 -20.37 -12.70 -8.18
N ALA A 98 -21.10 -12.68 -7.07
CA ALA A 98 -20.76 -13.47 -5.89
C ALA A 98 -20.82 -14.97 -6.16
N VAL A 99 -19.86 -15.71 -5.63
CA VAL A 99 -19.85 -17.16 -5.59
C VAL A 99 -20.54 -17.59 -4.29
N PHE A 100 -21.67 -18.29 -4.43
CA PHE A 100 -22.48 -18.76 -3.30
C PHE A 100 -22.17 -20.22 -2.97
N THR A 101 -21.99 -20.52 -1.70
CA THR A 101 -21.98 -21.90 -1.19
C THR A 101 -23.38 -22.34 -0.78
N LYS A 102 -24.25 -21.38 -0.40
CA LYS A 102 -25.67 -21.61 -0.12
C LYS A 102 -26.48 -20.40 -0.55
N LYS A 103 -27.53 -20.62 -1.32
CA LYS A 103 -28.41 -19.59 -1.85
C LYS A 103 -29.85 -19.85 -1.46
N ASN A 104 -30.50 -18.90 -0.77
CA ASN A 104 -31.88 -19.02 -0.30
C ASN A 104 -32.90 -18.46 -1.31
N GLY A 105 -32.51 -17.48 -2.13
CA GLY A 105 -33.36 -16.86 -3.13
C GLY A 105 -32.89 -17.11 -4.57
N LYS A 106 -33.73 -16.80 -5.57
CA LYS A 106 -33.42 -17.11 -6.96
C LYS A 106 -32.52 -16.06 -7.66
N LYS A 107 -32.64 -14.77 -7.34
CA LYS A 107 -31.90 -13.71 -8.03
C LYS A 107 -31.14 -12.78 -7.09
N ASP A 108 -31.81 -12.13 -6.16
CA ASP A 108 -31.20 -11.13 -5.30
C ASP A 108 -30.51 -11.73 -4.10
N LEU A 109 -29.60 -10.96 -3.49
CA LEU A 109 -28.98 -11.33 -2.22
C LEU A 109 -30.05 -11.40 -1.13
N CYS A 110 -30.08 -12.50 -0.35
CA CYS A 110 -31.05 -12.75 0.69
C CYS A 110 -30.37 -12.95 2.06
N ILE A 111 -31.09 -12.62 3.12
CA ILE A 111 -30.64 -12.93 4.47
C ILE A 111 -30.48 -14.45 4.61
N GLY A 112 -29.37 -14.86 5.19
CA GLY A 112 -29.00 -16.27 5.35
C GLY A 112 -28.27 -16.89 4.17
N ASP A 113 -28.09 -16.17 3.04
CA ASP A 113 -27.18 -16.60 1.97
C ASP A 113 -25.76 -16.74 2.48
N GLU A 114 -25.05 -17.74 1.97
CA GLU A 114 -23.63 -17.94 2.26
C GLU A 114 -22.83 -17.77 0.97
N LEU A 115 -21.85 -16.84 1.00
CA LEU A 115 -21.07 -16.45 -0.15
C LEU A 115 -19.60 -16.23 0.21
N LEU A 116 -18.74 -16.34 -0.79
CA LEU A 116 -17.34 -16.04 -0.65
C LEU A 116 -17.11 -14.54 -0.64
N VAL A 117 -16.31 -14.08 0.32
CA VAL A 117 -15.92 -12.67 0.40
C VAL A 117 -14.44 -12.54 0.74
N GLU A 118 -13.80 -11.52 0.14
CA GLU A 118 -12.46 -11.07 0.45
C GLU A 118 -12.52 -9.81 1.32
N VAL A 119 -11.72 -9.74 2.37
CA VAL A 119 -11.62 -8.52 3.20
C VAL A 119 -10.82 -7.47 2.44
N THR A 120 -11.46 -6.38 2.06
CA THR A 120 -10.85 -5.28 1.29
C THR A 120 -10.40 -4.11 2.14
N ARG A 121 -10.94 -4.02 3.38
CA ARG A 121 -10.57 -2.98 4.35
C ARG A 121 -10.82 -3.50 5.76
N GLU A 122 -9.86 -3.28 6.64
CA GLU A 122 -10.01 -3.60 8.06
C GLU A 122 -10.94 -2.62 8.77
N LYS A 123 -11.48 -3.08 9.90
CA LYS A 123 -12.28 -2.25 10.81
C LYS A 123 -11.50 -0.99 11.19
N GLN A 124 -12.17 0.15 11.18
CA GLN A 124 -11.57 1.44 11.53
C GLN A 124 -12.52 2.20 12.45
N LYS A 125 -12.06 2.52 13.67
CA LYS A 125 -12.88 3.24 14.66
C LYS A 125 -14.35 2.75 14.64
N ASN A 126 -15.26 3.59 14.20
CA ASN A 126 -16.71 3.31 14.18
C ASN A 126 -17.20 2.64 12.87
N LYS A 127 -16.29 2.29 11.92
CA LYS A 127 -16.68 1.63 10.66
C LYS A 127 -16.31 0.17 10.69
N PRO A 128 -17.25 -0.76 10.39
CA PRO A 128 -16.94 -2.18 10.28
C PRO A 128 -15.91 -2.44 9.17
N ALA A 129 -15.27 -3.60 9.20
CA ALA A 129 -14.45 -4.06 8.09
C ALA A 129 -15.29 -4.10 6.81
N SER A 130 -14.69 -3.82 5.66
CA SER A 130 -15.36 -3.93 4.37
C SER A 130 -14.89 -5.17 3.64
N VAL A 131 -15.83 -5.83 2.96
CA VAL A 131 -15.55 -7.00 2.15
C VAL A 131 -16.09 -6.81 0.74
N SER A 132 -15.58 -7.58 -0.20
CA SER A 132 -16.05 -7.67 -1.58
C SER A 132 -16.29 -9.14 -1.93
N ALA A 133 -17.30 -9.44 -2.74
CA ALA A 133 -17.46 -10.76 -3.32
C ALA A 133 -16.65 -10.93 -4.63
N ASN A 134 -15.97 -9.88 -5.07
CA ASN A 134 -15.00 -9.94 -6.16
C ASN A 134 -13.65 -10.38 -5.60
N LEU A 135 -13.37 -11.69 -5.66
CA LEU A 135 -12.14 -12.27 -5.12
C LEU A 135 -10.94 -11.95 -6.01
N ASN A 136 -9.80 -11.60 -5.41
CA ASN A 136 -8.59 -11.27 -6.14
C ASN A 136 -7.43 -12.20 -5.75
N PHE A 137 -6.80 -12.79 -6.77
CA PHE A 137 -5.60 -13.61 -6.63
C PHE A 137 -4.44 -12.88 -7.27
N SER A 138 -3.61 -12.24 -6.43
CA SER A 138 -2.57 -11.31 -6.87
C SER A 138 -1.21 -11.98 -6.96
N GLY A 139 -0.60 -11.95 -8.14
CA GLY A 139 0.79 -12.29 -8.42
C GLY A 139 1.68 -11.06 -8.57
N LYS A 140 2.88 -11.27 -9.08
CA LYS A 140 3.84 -10.22 -9.44
C LYS A 140 3.39 -9.43 -10.67
N TYR A 141 2.97 -10.15 -11.72
CA TYR A 141 2.64 -9.63 -13.04
C TYR A 141 1.13 -9.51 -13.27
N LEU A 142 0.35 -10.42 -12.70
CA LEU A 142 -1.07 -10.57 -12.94
C LEU A 142 -1.90 -10.49 -11.66
N ILE A 143 -3.19 -10.14 -11.83
CA ILE A 143 -4.23 -10.34 -10.83
C ILE A 143 -5.37 -11.07 -11.52
N LEU A 144 -5.79 -12.22 -10.99
CA LEU A 144 -7.06 -12.84 -11.39
C LEU A 144 -8.18 -12.28 -10.50
N THR A 145 -9.31 -11.93 -11.09
CA THR A 145 -10.47 -11.40 -10.36
C THR A 145 -11.74 -12.12 -10.78
N THR A 146 -12.56 -12.51 -9.80
CA THR A 146 -13.90 -13.07 -10.08
C THR A 146 -14.97 -11.99 -10.33
N GLY A 147 -14.60 -10.71 -10.10
CA GLY A 147 -15.51 -9.58 -10.20
C GLY A 147 -15.90 -9.18 -11.63
N ASN A 148 -15.07 -9.54 -12.59
CA ASN A 148 -15.37 -9.37 -14.02
C ASN A 148 -14.61 -10.40 -14.85
N HIS A 149 -15.05 -10.58 -16.09
CA HIS A 149 -14.49 -11.55 -17.03
C HIS A 149 -13.82 -10.81 -18.20
N LEU A 150 -13.04 -9.78 -17.88
CA LEU A 150 -12.37 -8.91 -18.85
C LEU A 150 -10.86 -8.96 -18.69
N LEU A 151 -10.16 -8.62 -19.77
CA LEU A 151 -8.73 -8.36 -19.74
C LEU A 151 -8.49 -6.87 -19.50
N GLY A 152 -7.97 -6.54 -18.34
CA GLY A 152 -7.49 -5.20 -18.02
C GLY A 152 -5.97 -5.13 -18.15
N ILE A 153 -5.44 -4.14 -18.88
CA ILE A 153 -3.99 -3.95 -18.99
C ILE A 153 -3.63 -2.56 -18.46
N SER A 154 -2.59 -2.48 -17.62
CA SER A 154 -2.13 -1.23 -17.03
C SER A 154 -1.87 -0.16 -18.11
N LYS A 155 -2.48 1.02 -17.94
CA LYS A 155 -2.28 2.18 -18.83
C LYS A 155 -0.84 2.75 -18.75
N LYS A 156 -0.03 2.33 -17.79
CA LYS A 156 1.37 2.74 -17.63
C LYS A 156 2.33 1.96 -18.55
N LEU A 157 1.86 0.90 -19.21
CA LEU A 157 2.62 0.12 -20.19
C LEU A 157 2.62 0.83 -21.56
N HIS A 158 3.72 0.71 -22.31
CA HIS A 158 3.79 1.19 -23.69
C HIS A 158 2.82 0.44 -24.62
N ALA A 159 2.45 1.07 -25.73
CA ALA A 159 1.46 0.50 -26.67
C ALA A 159 1.88 -0.88 -27.19
N THR A 160 3.13 -1.05 -27.59
CA THR A 160 3.70 -2.31 -28.08
C THR A 160 3.60 -3.44 -27.06
N GLU A 161 3.95 -3.15 -25.78
CA GLU A 161 3.81 -4.12 -24.70
C GLU A 161 2.36 -4.47 -24.39
N ARG A 162 1.46 -3.50 -24.48
CA ARG A 162 0.03 -3.73 -24.27
C ARG A 162 -0.54 -4.65 -25.37
N GLU A 163 -0.15 -4.45 -26.63
CA GLU A 163 -0.56 -5.30 -27.75
C GLU A 163 -0.02 -6.73 -27.59
N ARG A 164 1.25 -6.90 -27.22
CA ARG A 164 1.85 -8.20 -26.91
C ARG A 164 1.07 -8.95 -25.84
N LEU A 165 0.87 -8.29 -24.69
CA LEU A 165 0.18 -8.87 -23.54
C LEU A 165 -1.31 -9.14 -23.81
N GLN A 166 -1.93 -8.30 -24.64
CA GLN A 166 -3.30 -8.52 -25.07
C GLN A 166 -3.40 -9.76 -25.97
N ALA A 167 -2.48 -9.94 -26.91
CA ALA A 167 -2.44 -11.12 -27.77
C ALA A 167 -2.19 -12.40 -26.95
N LEU A 168 -1.29 -12.33 -25.94
CA LEU A 168 -0.94 -13.47 -25.10
C LEU A 168 -2.08 -13.94 -24.20
N LEU A 169 -2.89 -13.01 -23.66
CA LEU A 169 -3.80 -13.28 -22.55
C LEU A 169 -5.29 -13.24 -22.90
N LYS A 170 -5.69 -12.71 -24.07
CA LYS A 170 -7.11 -12.56 -24.44
C LYS A 170 -7.89 -13.88 -24.41
N ASP A 171 -7.26 -14.97 -24.83
CA ASP A 171 -7.88 -16.29 -24.92
C ASP A 171 -7.75 -17.11 -23.62
N GLN A 172 -7.15 -16.51 -22.58
CA GLN A 172 -6.96 -17.13 -21.27
C GLN A 172 -8.06 -16.71 -20.25
N ILE A 173 -8.95 -15.82 -20.65
CA ILE A 173 -10.09 -15.41 -19.83
C ILE A 173 -11.12 -16.53 -19.83
N THR A 174 -11.71 -16.78 -18.67
CA THR A 174 -12.73 -17.82 -18.50
C THR A 174 -14.00 -17.22 -17.88
N ASP A 175 -15.08 -18.01 -17.86
CA ASP A 175 -16.32 -17.64 -17.14
C ASP A 175 -16.14 -17.58 -15.62
N THR A 176 -14.97 -17.96 -15.09
CA THR A 176 -14.66 -17.97 -13.67
C THR A 176 -13.94 -16.69 -13.23
N PHE A 177 -13.07 -16.14 -14.06
CA PHE A 177 -12.26 -14.97 -13.73
C PHE A 177 -11.85 -14.15 -14.96
N GLY A 178 -11.62 -12.86 -14.72
CA GLY A 178 -10.89 -11.97 -15.62
C GLY A 178 -9.44 -11.79 -15.17
N ILE A 179 -8.64 -11.14 -16.00
CA ILE A 179 -7.21 -10.94 -15.79
C ILE A 179 -6.89 -9.45 -15.80
N VAL A 180 -6.15 -8.99 -14.79
CA VAL A 180 -5.60 -7.63 -14.77
C VAL A 180 -4.07 -7.71 -14.81
N VAL A 181 -3.49 -7.14 -15.87
CA VAL A 181 -2.04 -7.08 -16.08
C VAL A 181 -1.46 -5.87 -15.34
N ARG A 182 -0.49 -6.12 -14.48
CA ARG A 182 0.20 -5.09 -13.69
C ARG A 182 1.35 -4.46 -14.49
N THR A 183 1.79 -3.28 -14.07
CA THR A 183 2.93 -2.58 -14.69
C THR A 183 4.24 -3.40 -14.61
N ALA A 184 4.38 -4.26 -13.59
CA ALA A 184 5.54 -5.14 -13.42
C ALA A 184 5.72 -6.18 -14.54
N ALA A 185 4.69 -6.39 -15.37
CA ALA A 185 4.76 -7.29 -16.53
C ALA A 185 5.57 -6.72 -17.69
N LYS A 186 6.03 -5.45 -17.64
CA LYS A 186 6.74 -4.75 -18.70
C LYS A 186 7.92 -5.53 -19.27
N ASP A 187 8.76 -6.05 -18.38
CA ASP A 187 10.02 -6.70 -18.75
C ASP A 187 10.00 -8.22 -18.52
N ALA A 188 8.81 -8.78 -18.32
CA ALA A 188 8.63 -10.21 -18.09
C ALA A 188 8.52 -10.98 -19.41
N SER A 189 9.11 -12.19 -19.47
CA SER A 189 8.93 -13.08 -20.61
C SER A 189 7.52 -13.67 -20.66
N ASP A 190 7.10 -14.12 -21.83
CA ASP A 190 5.79 -14.76 -21.99
C ASP A 190 5.67 -16.01 -21.12
N GLU A 191 6.74 -16.78 -21.00
CA GLU A 191 6.80 -17.99 -20.17
C GLU A 191 6.63 -17.65 -18.67
N GLU A 192 7.22 -16.56 -18.19
CA GLU A 192 7.07 -16.13 -16.80
C GLU A 192 5.61 -15.72 -16.51
N ILE A 193 4.98 -14.99 -17.44
CA ILE A 193 3.60 -14.55 -17.32
C ILE A 193 2.64 -15.74 -17.34
N LEU A 194 2.82 -16.69 -18.27
CA LEU A 194 1.96 -17.87 -18.38
C LEU A 194 2.14 -18.81 -17.18
N ARG A 195 3.35 -18.97 -16.66
CA ARG A 195 3.62 -19.72 -15.43
C ARG A 195 2.92 -19.11 -14.22
N GLU A 196 2.97 -17.79 -14.09
CA GLU A 196 2.23 -17.10 -13.03
C GLU A 196 0.72 -17.24 -13.19
N LEU A 197 0.22 -17.14 -14.42
CA LEU A 197 -1.19 -17.36 -14.72
C LEU A 197 -1.66 -18.75 -14.27
N GLU A 198 -0.91 -19.79 -14.63
CA GLU A 198 -1.23 -21.19 -14.24
C GLU A 198 -1.26 -21.34 -12.71
N MET A 199 -0.27 -20.77 -12.00
CA MET A 199 -0.22 -20.81 -10.54
C MET A 199 -1.44 -20.10 -9.91
N LEU A 200 -1.79 -18.92 -10.39
CA LEU A 200 -2.94 -18.16 -9.87
C LEU A 200 -4.27 -18.85 -10.19
N THR A 201 -4.40 -19.46 -11.38
CA THR A 201 -5.56 -20.25 -11.77
C THR A 201 -5.77 -21.44 -10.86
N LYS A 202 -4.69 -22.18 -10.55
CA LYS A 202 -4.73 -23.29 -9.56
C LYS A 202 -5.18 -22.81 -8.18
N GLN A 203 -4.67 -21.66 -7.72
CA GLN A 203 -5.07 -21.08 -6.43
C GLN A 203 -6.55 -20.65 -6.43
N CYS A 204 -7.02 -20.02 -7.49
CA CYS A 204 -8.42 -19.63 -7.66
C CYS A 204 -9.34 -20.84 -7.60
N HIS A 205 -9.09 -21.84 -8.45
CA HIS A 205 -9.91 -23.05 -8.50
C HIS A 205 -9.90 -23.83 -7.17
N ALA A 206 -8.73 -23.98 -6.54
CA ALA A 206 -8.64 -24.64 -5.23
C ALA A 206 -9.46 -23.91 -4.14
N CYS A 207 -9.47 -22.57 -4.16
CA CYS A 207 -10.28 -21.76 -3.24
C CYS A 207 -11.78 -21.97 -3.51
N LEU A 208 -12.21 -21.87 -4.77
CA LEU A 208 -13.62 -22.00 -5.16
C LEU A 208 -14.17 -23.41 -4.90
N GLN A 209 -13.43 -24.45 -5.30
CA GLN A 209 -13.80 -25.84 -5.09
C GLN A 209 -13.81 -26.20 -3.58
N GLY A 210 -12.75 -25.76 -2.86
CA GLY A 210 -12.67 -25.98 -1.42
C GLY A 210 -13.82 -25.35 -0.62
N ALA A 211 -14.43 -24.30 -1.14
CA ALA A 211 -15.55 -23.63 -0.48
C ALA A 211 -16.83 -24.48 -0.49
N MET A 212 -17.07 -25.24 -1.54
CA MET A 212 -18.31 -26.01 -1.73
C MET A 212 -18.51 -27.11 -0.66
N HIS A 213 -17.44 -27.52 0.00
CA HIS A 213 -17.43 -28.57 1.03
C HIS A 213 -17.27 -28.02 2.45
N ARG A 214 -17.39 -26.71 2.64
CA ARG A 214 -17.16 -26.06 3.94
C ARG A 214 -18.35 -25.20 4.33
N THR A 215 -18.49 -24.98 5.65
CA THR A 215 -19.58 -24.20 6.25
C THR A 215 -19.25 -22.72 6.35
N ALA A 216 -20.27 -21.90 6.57
CA ALA A 216 -20.11 -20.48 6.88
C ALA A 216 -19.07 -20.25 7.99
N PHE A 217 -18.42 -19.10 7.95
CA PHE A 217 -17.35 -18.66 8.85
C PHE A 217 -16.01 -19.38 8.66
N THR A 218 -15.89 -20.26 7.66
CA THR A 218 -14.59 -20.86 7.33
C THR A 218 -13.70 -19.87 6.59
N ARG A 219 -12.45 -19.73 7.07
CA ARG A 219 -11.39 -19.05 6.33
C ARG A 219 -10.86 -19.98 5.24
N LEU A 220 -11.06 -19.61 3.99
CA LEU A 220 -10.64 -20.39 2.81
C LEU A 220 -9.20 -20.09 2.40
N ARG A 221 -8.80 -18.82 2.52
CA ARG A 221 -7.46 -18.36 2.18
C ARG A 221 -6.99 -17.36 3.22
N GLU A 222 -5.79 -17.56 3.68
CA GLU A 222 -5.06 -16.61 4.49
C GLU A 222 -4.12 -15.80 3.60
N THR A 223 -4.13 -14.50 3.79
CA THR A 223 -3.18 -13.63 3.10
C THR A 223 -1.78 -13.89 3.65
N PRO A 224 -0.76 -13.96 2.79
CA PRO A 224 0.61 -14.09 3.26
C PRO A 224 0.96 -13.03 4.31
N PRO A 225 1.83 -13.36 5.27
CA PRO A 225 2.27 -12.40 6.28
C PRO A 225 2.68 -11.05 5.69
N PHE A 226 2.46 -9.96 6.43
CA PHE A 226 2.67 -8.60 5.93
C PHE A 226 4.08 -8.37 5.38
N TYR A 227 5.10 -9.00 5.96
CA TYR A 227 6.48 -8.88 5.50
C TYR A 227 6.70 -9.51 4.12
N LEU A 228 5.99 -10.59 3.76
CA LEU A 228 5.99 -11.12 2.40
C LEU A 228 5.30 -10.18 1.42
N GLN A 229 4.19 -9.56 1.83
CA GLN A 229 3.51 -8.56 1.01
C GLN A 229 4.39 -7.32 0.83
N PHE A 230 5.10 -6.91 1.88
CA PHE A 230 6.07 -5.82 1.85
C PHE A 230 7.16 -6.06 0.80
N LEU A 231 7.65 -7.31 0.66
CA LEU A 231 8.61 -7.70 -0.38
C LEU A 231 7.97 -7.81 -1.77
N LYS A 232 6.82 -8.49 -1.91
CA LYS A 232 6.13 -8.67 -3.19
C LYS A 232 5.81 -7.35 -3.89
N ASN A 233 5.62 -6.32 -3.11
CA ASN A 233 5.36 -4.99 -3.64
C ASN A 233 6.62 -4.25 -4.10
N ARG A 234 7.81 -4.88 -4.14
CA ARG A 234 9.09 -4.26 -4.52
C ARG A 234 9.71 -4.91 -5.75
N ASN A 235 10.53 -4.13 -6.45
CA ASN A 235 11.45 -4.68 -7.42
C ASN A 235 12.68 -5.20 -6.66
N LEU A 236 12.70 -6.51 -6.38
CA LEU A 236 13.78 -7.12 -5.61
C LEU A 236 15.13 -7.09 -6.34
N THR A 237 15.17 -6.80 -7.65
CA THR A 237 16.44 -6.63 -8.38
C THR A 237 17.20 -5.41 -7.88
N GLU A 238 16.52 -4.35 -7.46
CA GLU A 238 17.08 -3.11 -6.91
C GLU A 238 17.40 -3.21 -5.41
N VAL A 239 16.92 -4.25 -4.74
CA VAL A 239 17.22 -4.51 -3.33
C VAL A 239 18.61 -5.10 -3.20
N GLN A 240 19.46 -4.49 -2.38
CA GLN A 240 20.82 -4.96 -2.10
C GLN A 240 20.82 -6.10 -1.09
N LYS A 241 20.04 -5.98 -0.01
CA LYS A 241 20.05 -6.89 1.11
C LYS A 241 18.70 -6.95 1.81
N ILE A 242 18.29 -8.15 2.22
CA ILE A 242 17.13 -8.41 3.07
C ILE A 242 17.66 -9.05 4.34
N THR A 243 17.42 -8.44 5.50
CA THR A 243 17.95 -8.93 6.77
C THR A 243 16.83 -9.12 7.77
N THR A 244 16.84 -10.23 8.49
CA THR A 244 15.94 -10.49 9.62
C THR A 244 16.70 -11.16 10.76
N ASP A 245 16.34 -10.86 11.99
CA ASP A 245 16.82 -11.53 13.22
C ASP A 245 15.84 -12.57 13.75
N ILE A 246 14.77 -12.88 12.99
CA ILE A 246 13.70 -13.79 13.39
C ILE A 246 13.82 -15.07 12.55
N PRO A 247 14.24 -16.23 13.13
CA PRO A 247 14.45 -17.46 12.39
C PRO A 247 13.23 -17.94 11.60
N SER A 248 12.03 -17.89 12.19
CA SER A 248 10.79 -18.31 11.52
C SER A 248 10.44 -17.43 10.32
N VAL A 249 10.73 -16.13 10.39
CA VAL A 249 10.57 -15.20 9.25
C VAL A 249 11.58 -15.51 8.17
N HIS A 250 12.84 -15.80 8.55
CA HIS A 250 13.89 -16.18 7.61
C HIS A 250 13.50 -17.44 6.81
N GLU A 251 12.99 -18.47 7.48
CA GLU A 251 12.54 -19.71 6.83
C GLU A 251 11.42 -19.44 5.82
N VAL A 252 10.39 -18.68 6.20
CA VAL A 252 9.29 -18.33 5.29
C VAL A 252 9.78 -17.51 4.10
N LEU A 253 10.71 -16.57 4.31
CA LEU A 253 11.30 -15.78 3.23
C LEU A 253 12.18 -16.66 2.32
N LEU A 254 12.96 -17.58 2.89
CA LEU A 254 13.79 -18.50 2.13
C LEU A 254 12.95 -19.38 1.21
N GLN A 255 11.88 -19.99 1.73
CA GLN A 255 10.94 -20.78 0.93
C GLN A 255 10.31 -19.97 -0.21
N HIS A 256 10.03 -18.69 0.03
CA HIS A 256 9.44 -17.80 -0.97
C HIS A 256 10.43 -17.39 -2.06
N LEU A 257 11.70 -17.26 -1.74
CA LEU A 257 12.75 -16.75 -2.63
C LEU A 257 13.64 -17.86 -3.22
N GLN A 258 13.56 -19.11 -2.76
CA GLN A 258 14.49 -20.19 -3.08
C GLN A 258 14.72 -20.40 -4.58
N ASP A 259 13.67 -20.22 -5.41
CA ASP A 259 13.73 -20.39 -6.86
C ASP A 259 14.09 -19.10 -7.60
N THR A 260 14.52 -18.07 -6.87
CA THR A 260 14.87 -16.76 -7.43
C THR A 260 16.34 -16.42 -7.20
N LYS A 261 16.90 -15.55 -8.05
CA LYS A 261 18.28 -15.05 -7.85
C LYS A 261 18.42 -14.20 -6.58
N GLU A 262 17.32 -13.68 -6.09
CA GLU A 262 17.22 -12.82 -4.92
C GLU A 262 17.38 -13.56 -3.60
N ALA A 263 17.29 -14.89 -3.59
CA ALA A 263 17.54 -15.71 -2.39
C ALA A 263 18.90 -15.41 -1.73
N LYS A 264 19.93 -15.12 -2.55
CA LYS A 264 21.27 -14.76 -2.06
C LYS A 264 21.33 -13.43 -1.29
N LYS A 265 20.31 -12.58 -1.42
CA LYS A 265 20.22 -11.31 -0.72
C LYS A 265 19.63 -11.44 0.69
N LEU A 266 19.04 -12.60 1.01
CA LEU A 266 18.46 -12.89 2.31
C LEU A 266 19.54 -13.28 3.31
N HIS A 267 19.53 -12.64 4.49
CA HIS A 267 20.50 -12.88 5.57
C HIS A 267 19.78 -12.99 6.90
N LEU A 268 20.10 -14.03 7.63
CA LEU A 268 19.74 -14.15 9.04
C LEU A 268 20.79 -13.41 9.88
N TYR A 269 20.35 -12.45 10.67
CA TYR A 269 21.20 -11.73 11.63
C TYR A 269 21.21 -12.49 12.95
N THR A 270 22.40 -12.85 13.44
CA THR A 270 22.58 -13.75 14.59
C THR A 270 23.37 -13.12 15.73
N ASP A 271 23.72 -11.83 15.65
CA ASP A 271 24.41 -11.11 16.72
C ASP A 271 23.50 -11.00 17.96
N THR A 272 23.99 -11.45 19.09
CA THR A 272 23.27 -11.44 20.38
C THR A 272 23.58 -10.22 21.23
N GLN A 273 24.62 -9.45 20.90
CA GLN A 273 25.04 -8.28 21.66
C GLN A 273 24.22 -7.04 21.23
N VAL A 274 23.99 -6.88 19.93
CA VAL A 274 23.24 -5.76 19.38
C VAL A 274 22.06 -6.27 18.58
N SER A 275 20.83 -5.97 18.99
CA SER A 275 19.64 -6.37 18.20
C SER A 275 19.61 -5.67 16.85
N LEU A 276 19.03 -6.30 15.85
CA LEU A 276 18.85 -5.71 14.52
C LEU A 276 18.04 -4.38 14.61
N PHE A 277 17.09 -4.32 15.52
CA PHE A 277 16.31 -3.12 15.83
C PHE A 277 17.18 -1.96 16.30
N ALA A 278 18.14 -2.21 17.20
CA ALA A 278 19.08 -1.21 17.69
C ALA A 278 20.12 -0.82 16.65
N LEU A 279 20.65 -1.80 15.89
CA LEU A 279 21.66 -1.58 14.84
C LEU A 279 21.20 -0.56 13.79
N TYR A 280 19.91 -0.59 13.44
CA TYR A 280 19.31 0.35 12.50
C TYR A 280 18.66 1.56 13.16
N SER A 281 18.88 1.76 14.48
CA SER A 281 18.32 2.87 15.25
C SER A 281 16.81 3.06 15.03
N LEU A 282 16.07 1.95 14.90
CA LEU A 282 14.66 1.98 14.53
C LEU A 282 13.79 2.75 15.52
N THR A 283 14.18 2.82 16.80
CA THR A 283 13.51 3.70 17.78
C THR A 283 13.51 5.16 17.30
N HIS A 284 14.69 5.67 16.97
CA HIS A 284 14.86 7.06 16.54
C HIS A 284 14.15 7.32 15.18
N GLU A 285 14.27 6.39 14.24
CA GLU A 285 13.60 6.52 12.93
C GLU A 285 12.07 6.52 13.06
N LEU A 286 11.51 5.68 13.95
CA LEU A 286 10.07 5.68 14.24
C LEU A 286 9.62 6.97 14.92
N GLU A 287 10.38 7.46 15.91
CA GLU A 287 10.09 8.74 16.56
C GLU A 287 10.09 9.90 15.55
N ARG A 288 11.10 9.96 14.69
CA ARG A 288 11.15 10.94 13.59
C ARG A 288 9.97 10.80 12.63
N ALA A 289 9.60 9.56 12.27
CA ALA A 289 8.45 9.30 11.40
C ALA A 289 7.11 9.68 12.04
N LEU A 290 7.02 9.74 13.37
CA LEU A 290 5.81 10.14 14.10
C LEU A 290 5.82 11.61 14.53
N HIS A 291 6.97 12.28 14.42
CA HIS A 291 7.10 13.66 14.87
C HIS A 291 6.29 14.60 13.97
N ARG A 292 5.62 15.59 14.58
CA ARG A 292 4.79 16.56 13.86
C ARG A 292 5.60 17.39 12.87
N GLN A 293 6.83 17.79 13.26
CA GLN A 293 7.73 18.62 12.48
C GLN A 293 8.78 17.77 11.77
N VAL A 294 9.04 18.07 10.49
CA VAL A 294 10.04 17.40 9.66
C VAL A 294 11.00 18.44 9.10
N TRP A 295 12.25 18.37 9.50
CA TRP A 295 13.30 19.27 9.02
C TRP A 295 13.77 18.90 7.61
N LEU A 296 13.97 19.92 6.79
CA LEU A 296 14.53 19.82 5.44
C LEU A 296 16.03 20.18 5.46
N PRO A 297 16.84 19.67 4.53
CA PRO A 297 18.27 19.99 4.43
C PRO A 297 18.56 21.49 4.33
N SER A 298 17.69 22.27 3.71
CA SER A 298 17.79 23.74 3.62
C SER A 298 17.64 24.46 4.97
N GLY A 299 17.19 23.76 6.03
CA GLY A 299 16.80 24.37 7.32
C GLY A 299 15.38 24.90 7.36
N ALA A 300 14.61 24.70 6.28
CA ALA A 300 13.16 24.80 6.27
C ALA A 300 12.53 23.56 6.95
N TYR A 301 11.25 23.55 7.19
CA TYR A 301 10.58 22.40 7.80
C TYR A 301 9.12 22.30 7.40
N LEU A 302 8.61 21.07 7.42
CA LEU A 302 7.21 20.76 7.27
C LEU A 302 6.56 20.61 8.64
N VAL A 303 5.30 20.99 8.75
CA VAL A 303 4.40 20.66 9.87
C VAL A 303 3.30 19.79 9.32
N ILE A 304 3.16 18.56 9.83
CA ILE A 304 2.18 17.59 9.35
C ILE A 304 1.17 17.32 10.46
N ASP A 305 -0.06 17.77 10.23
CA ASP A 305 -1.17 17.70 11.19
C ASP A 305 -2.32 16.83 10.63
N PRO A 306 -2.39 15.55 11.02
CA PRO A 306 -3.56 14.74 10.76
C PRO A 306 -4.73 15.19 11.63
N THR A 307 -5.85 15.53 10.99
CA THR A 307 -7.13 15.82 11.65
C THR A 307 -8.09 14.62 11.45
N GLU A 308 -9.32 14.75 11.92
CA GLU A 308 -10.33 13.72 11.73
C GLU A 308 -10.72 13.55 10.24
N ALA A 309 -10.80 14.63 9.48
CA ALA A 309 -11.30 14.64 8.10
C ALA A 309 -10.20 14.62 7.05
N LEU A 310 -9.06 15.28 7.32
CA LEU A 310 -7.99 15.47 6.34
C LEU A 310 -6.63 15.65 7.05
N THR A 311 -5.55 15.60 6.28
CA THR A 311 -4.21 15.97 6.78
C THR A 311 -3.82 17.33 6.21
N VAL A 312 -3.37 18.23 7.07
CA VAL A 312 -2.80 19.52 6.67
C VAL A 312 -1.28 19.42 6.74
N ILE A 313 -0.62 19.96 5.72
CA ILE A 313 0.83 20.04 5.64
C ILE A 313 1.22 21.49 5.34
N ASP A 314 1.94 22.10 6.26
CA ASP A 314 2.42 23.47 6.16
C ASP A 314 3.94 23.49 5.92
N VAL A 315 4.41 24.31 4.98
CA VAL A 315 5.81 24.47 4.61
C VAL A 315 6.37 25.76 5.18
N ASN A 316 7.29 25.63 6.12
CA ASN A 316 7.91 26.75 6.80
C ASN A 316 9.35 26.96 6.37
N SER A 317 9.71 28.21 6.02
CA SER A 317 11.03 28.55 5.50
C SER A 317 12.16 28.55 6.54
N GLY A 318 11.84 28.42 7.85
CA GLY A 318 12.82 28.52 8.92
C GLY A 318 13.44 29.93 9.08
N LYS A 319 14.45 30.02 9.94
CA LYS A 319 15.09 31.31 10.28
C LYS A 319 16.02 31.87 9.20
N ASN A 320 16.44 31.08 8.22
CA ASN A 320 17.47 31.45 7.25
C ASN A 320 16.94 32.21 6.01
N ILE A 321 15.63 32.26 5.82
CA ILE A 321 15.03 33.03 4.71
C ILE A 321 14.66 34.41 5.26
N LYS A 322 15.62 35.32 5.37
CA LYS A 322 15.39 36.73 5.69
C LYS A 322 14.58 37.38 4.56
N LYS A 323 13.76 38.37 4.89
CA LYS A 323 12.76 39.18 4.16
C LYS A 323 13.05 39.63 2.70
N LYS A 324 14.12 39.20 2.06
CA LYS A 324 14.42 39.40 0.64
C LYS A 324 14.83 38.10 -0.03
N ALA A 325 14.12 36.99 0.29
CA ALA A 325 14.35 35.74 -0.44
C ALA A 325 14.04 35.98 -1.93
N ARG A 326 15.03 35.72 -2.78
CA ARG A 326 14.82 35.66 -4.23
C ARG A 326 13.80 34.56 -4.49
N GLU A 327 12.89 34.78 -5.42
CA GLU A 327 11.86 33.82 -5.87
C GLU A 327 12.43 32.40 -6.09
N GLU A 328 13.63 32.33 -6.69
CA GLU A 328 14.37 31.07 -6.90
C GLU A 328 14.67 30.29 -5.60
N LEU A 329 14.92 30.99 -4.47
CA LEU A 329 15.16 30.33 -3.19
C LEU A 329 13.86 29.74 -2.62
N VAL A 330 12.75 30.47 -2.74
CA VAL A 330 11.44 29.96 -2.34
C VAL A 330 11.06 28.75 -3.18
N PHE A 331 11.24 28.82 -4.50
CA PHE A 331 11.02 27.70 -5.40
C PHE A 331 11.85 26.47 -5.00
N SER A 332 13.16 26.67 -4.75
CA SER A 332 14.05 25.58 -4.31
C SER A 332 13.59 24.92 -3.01
N VAL A 333 13.15 25.71 -2.02
CA VAL A 333 12.61 25.19 -0.76
C VAL A 333 11.30 24.43 -0.98
N ASN A 334 10.42 24.95 -1.81
CA ASN A 334 9.16 24.29 -2.13
C ASN A 334 9.37 22.97 -2.91
N VAL A 335 10.37 22.91 -3.79
CA VAL A 335 10.76 21.66 -4.47
C VAL A 335 11.27 20.63 -3.47
N GLU A 336 12.16 21.04 -2.55
CA GLU A 336 12.63 20.17 -1.48
C GLU A 336 11.48 19.66 -0.59
N ALA A 337 10.55 20.57 -0.26
CA ALA A 337 9.33 20.23 0.48
C ALA A 337 8.45 19.23 -0.28
N ALA A 338 8.26 19.40 -1.58
CA ALA A 338 7.45 18.48 -2.40
C ALA A 338 8.01 17.06 -2.40
N HIS A 339 9.33 16.90 -2.55
CA HIS A 339 10.01 15.60 -2.47
C HIS A 339 9.81 14.95 -1.09
N GLU A 340 10.00 15.73 -0.02
CA GLU A 340 9.85 15.22 1.33
C GLU A 340 8.39 14.91 1.68
N ILE A 341 7.41 15.71 1.22
CA ILE A 341 5.98 15.44 1.40
C ILE A 341 5.61 14.10 0.76
N ALA A 342 6.00 13.87 -0.49
CA ALA A 342 5.73 12.60 -1.17
C ALA A 342 6.33 11.42 -0.38
N ARG A 343 7.55 11.55 0.15
CA ARG A 343 8.18 10.55 1.02
C ARG A 343 7.41 10.33 2.32
N GLN A 344 6.97 11.41 2.99
CA GLN A 344 6.24 11.33 4.25
C GLN A 344 4.85 10.69 4.08
N LEU A 345 4.17 10.93 2.96
CA LEU A 345 2.91 10.25 2.64
C LEU A 345 3.08 8.71 2.62
N ILE A 346 4.17 8.23 2.02
CA ILE A 346 4.49 6.80 1.96
C ILE A 346 4.94 6.29 3.34
N LEU A 347 5.89 6.97 3.97
CA LEU A 347 6.52 6.57 5.23
C LEU A 347 5.48 6.45 6.37
N ARG A 348 4.61 7.44 6.50
CA ARG A 348 3.56 7.48 7.54
C ARG A 348 2.27 6.78 7.12
N ASN A 349 2.19 6.32 5.87
CA ASN A 349 0.98 5.82 5.25
C ASN A 349 -0.21 6.78 5.42
N ILE A 350 0.04 8.09 5.23
CA ILE A 350 -1.00 9.12 5.25
C ILE A 350 -1.92 8.87 4.06
N SER A 351 -3.22 8.94 4.28
CA SER A 351 -4.24 8.65 3.26
C SER A 351 -5.50 9.49 3.47
N GLY A 352 -6.33 9.57 2.44
CA GLY A 352 -7.48 10.47 2.40
C GLY A 352 -7.12 11.79 1.75
N ILE A 353 -7.80 12.85 2.13
CA ILE A 353 -7.57 14.20 1.64
C ILE A 353 -6.35 14.80 2.35
N CYS A 354 -5.44 15.40 1.59
CA CYS A 354 -4.34 16.18 2.12
C CYS A 354 -4.33 17.56 1.49
N ILE A 355 -4.16 18.58 2.32
CA ILE A 355 -4.02 19.97 1.92
C ILE A 355 -2.59 20.41 2.24
N ILE A 356 -1.91 20.97 1.25
CA ILE A 356 -0.53 21.43 1.40
C ILE A 356 -0.50 22.94 1.21
N ASP A 357 0.09 23.64 2.17
CA ASP A 357 0.37 25.07 2.12
C ASP A 357 1.85 25.27 1.82
N PHE A 358 2.17 25.56 0.55
CA PHE A 358 3.52 25.88 0.11
C PHE A 358 3.83 27.35 0.34
N ILE A 359 5.10 27.70 0.46
CA ILE A 359 5.51 29.10 0.54
C ILE A 359 5.08 29.80 -0.76
N ASP A 360 4.44 30.96 -0.62
CA ASP A 360 3.94 31.75 -1.75
C ASP A 360 4.98 32.03 -2.82
N MET A 361 4.63 31.74 -4.07
CA MET A 361 5.44 32.01 -5.27
C MET A 361 4.71 32.95 -6.20
N LYS A 362 5.42 33.94 -6.73
CA LYS A 362 4.86 34.95 -7.65
C LYS A 362 4.83 34.45 -9.08
N GLU A 363 5.88 33.74 -9.50
CA GLU A 363 6.04 33.27 -10.88
C GLU A 363 5.13 32.06 -11.15
N LYS A 364 4.36 32.15 -12.23
CA LYS A 364 3.44 31.10 -12.64
C LYS A 364 4.18 29.82 -13.06
N GLU A 365 5.29 30.01 -13.76
CA GLU A 365 6.17 28.95 -14.24
C GLU A 365 6.69 28.10 -13.08
N HIS A 366 7.12 28.72 -11.98
CA HIS A 366 7.59 28.01 -10.78
C HIS A 366 6.45 27.19 -10.13
N ARG A 367 5.23 27.71 -10.09
CA ARG A 367 4.08 26.97 -9.57
C ARG A 367 3.75 25.76 -10.44
N GLU A 368 3.77 25.91 -11.76
CA GLU A 368 3.48 24.82 -12.70
C GLU A 368 4.58 23.72 -12.61
N GLU A 369 5.84 24.11 -12.50
CA GLU A 369 6.97 23.19 -12.36
C GLU A 369 6.91 22.46 -11.01
N LEU A 370 6.62 23.16 -9.91
CA LEU A 370 6.43 22.53 -8.59
C LEU A 370 5.32 21.46 -8.63
N MET A 371 4.18 21.78 -9.28
CA MET A 371 3.08 20.82 -9.44
C MET A 371 3.46 19.63 -10.31
N HIS A 372 4.29 19.86 -11.32
CA HIS A 372 4.82 18.78 -12.15
C HIS A 372 5.71 17.84 -11.32
N ILE A 373 6.65 18.40 -10.56
CA ILE A 373 7.57 17.63 -9.66
C ILE A 373 6.76 16.81 -8.66
N LEU A 374 5.84 17.44 -7.92
CA LEU A 374 5.00 16.75 -6.94
C LEU A 374 4.20 15.61 -7.59
N ARG A 375 3.62 15.85 -8.78
CA ARG A 375 2.88 14.81 -9.53
C ARG A 375 3.77 13.65 -9.94
N MET A 376 5.02 13.91 -10.31
CA MET A 376 5.98 12.85 -10.67
C MET A 376 6.38 12.02 -9.44
N ASP A 377 6.57 12.65 -8.29
CA ASP A 377 6.89 11.94 -7.05
C ASP A 377 5.71 11.10 -6.53
N LEU A 378 4.50 11.64 -6.58
CA LEU A 378 3.29 10.88 -6.22
C LEU A 378 3.08 9.65 -7.12
N LYS A 379 3.54 9.67 -8.38
CA LYS A 379 3.47 8.49 -9.27
C LYS A 379 4.39 7.34 -8.84
N LYS A 380 5.41 7.60 -8.03
CA LYS A 380 6.30 6.56 -7.48
C LYS A 380 5.60 5.75 -6.39
N ASP A 381 4.56 6.31 -5.78
CA ASP A 381 3.76 5.60 -4.78
C ASP A 381 2.95 4.46 -5.44
N LYS A 382 2.93 3.29 -4.80
CA LYS A 382 2.15 2.12 -5.23
C LYS A 382 0.67 2.25 -4.86
N VAL A 383 0.39 3.03 -3.81
CA VAL A 383 -0.97 3.40 -3.45
C VAL A 383 -1.38 4.59 -4.33
N PRO A 384 -2.51 4.50 -5.04
CA PRO A 384 -2.96 5.60 -5.89
C PRO A 384 -3.08 6.91 -5.13
N ALA A 385 -2.30 7.89 -5.58
CA ALA A 385 -2.34 9.27 -5.10
C ALA A 385 -2.60 10.20 -6.29
N THR A 386 -3.50 11.14 -6.13
CA THR A 386 -3.91 12.07 -7.19
C THR A 386 -3.77 13.49 -6.70
N LEU A 387 -2.98 14.27 -7.42
CA LEU A 387 -2.95 15.73 -7.27
C LEU A 387 -4.23 16.27 -7.95
N VAL A 388 -5.11 16.90 -7.15
CA VAL A 388 -6.44 17.33 -7.61
C VAL A 388 -6.33 18.70 -8.26
N ASP A 389 -6.05 19.74 -7.47
CA ASP A 389 -6.01 21.13 -7.95
C ASP A 389 -5.21 22.03 -6.98
N ILE A 390 -5.12 23.30 -7.36
CA ILE A 390 -4.67 24.41 -6.50
C ILE A 390 -5.86 25.32 -6.26
N THR A 391 -6.20 25.53 -4.99
CA THR A 391 -7.31 26.42 -4.62
C THR A 391 -7.00 27.88 -4.96
N ARG A 392 -8.02 28.74 -4.95
CA ARG A 392 -7.84 30.20 -5.11
C ARG A 392 -6.97 30.84 -4.01
N LEU A 393 -6.82 30.16 -2.88
CA LEU A 393 -5.95 30.60 -1.78
C LEU A 393 -4.51 30.10 -1.94
N GLY A 394 -4.17 29.38 -3.01
CA GLY A 394 -2.84 28.82 -3.23
C GLY A 394 -2.58 27.44 -2.61
N LEU A 395 -3.57 26.89 -1.89
CA LEU A 395 -3.44 25.58 -1.26
C LEU A 395 -3.50 24.45 -2.28
N VAL A 396 -2.59 23.50 -2.17
CA VAL A 396 -2.53 22.33 -3.06
C VAL A 396 -3.36 21.18 -2.47
N GLU A 397 -4.29 20.68 -3.26
CA GLU A 397 -5.17 19.58 -2.90
C GLU A 397 -4.67 18.26 -3.50
N LEU A 398 -4.53 17.26 -2.66
CA LEU A 398 -4.25 15.89 -3.11
C LEU A 398 -5.09 14.86 -2.35
N THR A 399 -5.31 13.72 -2.98
CA THR A 399 -5.96 12.57 -2.36
C THR A 399 -5.07 11.34 -2.52
N ARG A 400 -5.00 10.52 -1.47
CA ARG A 400 -4.33 9.22 -1.49
C ARG A 400 -5.27 8.14 -0.98
N LYS A 401 -5.41 7.05 -1.75
CA LYS A 401 -6.34 5.97 -1.42
C LYS A 401 -6.01 5.37 -0.05
N LYS A 402 -7.02 5.22 0.82
CA LYS A 402 -6.85 4.54 2.12
C LYS A 402 -6.95 3.03 1.92
N VAL A 403 -5.82 2.33 2.04
CA VAL A 403 -5.72 0.87 1.91
C VAL A 403 -5.49 0.23 3.29
N GLN A 404 -4.59 0.79 4.08
CA GLN A 404 -4.20 0.31 5.40
C GLN A 404 -4.26 1.45 6.43
N LYS A 405 -4.13 1.12 7.70
CA LYS A 405 -3.99 2.08 8.80
C LYS A 405 -2.73 2.93 8.61
N SER A 406 -2.75 4.18 9.07
CA SER A 406 -1.54 5.02 9.16
C SER A 406 -0.51 4.37 10.09
N LEU A 407 0.78 4.72 9.94
CA LEU A 407 1.84 4.22 10.83
C LEU A 407 1.51 4.45 12.31
N LYS A 408 0.99 5.62 12.65
CA LYS A 408 0.55 5.94 14.01
C LYS A 408 -0.53 4.98 14.51
N GLU A 409 -1.57 4.74 13.68
CA GLU A 409 -2.65 3.79 14.02
C GLU A 409 -2.17 2.34 14.09
N GLN A 410 -1.15 1.95 13.30
CA GLN A 410 -0.54 0.61 13.36
C GLN A 410 0.17 0.38 14.69
N LEU A 411 0.96 1.37 15.17
CA LEU A 411 1.77 1.28 16.38
C LEU A 411 0.96 1.46 17.68
N GLN A 412 -0.14 2.20 17.64
CA GLN A 412 -1.00 2.37 18.83
C GLN A 412 -1.92 1.17 19.10
N GLY A 413 -2.03 0.25 18.12
CA GLY A 413 -2.98 -0.86 18.20
C GLY A 413 -4.44 -0.36 18.21
N ASP A 414 -5.39 -1.29 18.33
CA ASP A 414 -6.76 -0.94 18.67
C ASP A 414 -6.84 -0.76 20.19
N VAL A 415 -6.39 0.38 20.72
CA VAL A 415 -6.76 0.81 22.06
C VAL A 415 -8.23 1.21 21.95
N TYR A 416 -9.11 0.22 21.98
CA TYR A 416 -10.50 0.48 22.23
C TYR A 416 -10.61 0.77 23.72
N ASP A 417 -10.93 2.02 24.06
CA ASP A 417 -11.54 2.35 25.31
C ASP A 417 -12.67 1.34 25.56
N GLU A 418 -12.47 0.42 26.51
CA GLU A 418 -13.53 -0.18 27.24
C GLU A 418 -14.20 0.97 28.04
N LYS A 419 -15.21 1.56 27.45
CA LYS A 419 -16.20 2.40 28.12
C LYS A 419 -17.57 1.96 27.74
#